data_5ffc4e140954d88b265fd9be5e35d16d
#
_entry.id   5ffc4e140954d88b265fd9be5e35d16d
#
_cell.length_a   1.000
_cell.length_b   1.000
_cell.length_c   1.000
_cell.angle_alpha   90.00
_cell.angle_beta   90.00
_cell.angle_gamma   90.00
#
_symmetry.space_group_name_H-M   'P 1'
#
loop_
_entity.id
_entity.type
_entity.pdbx_description
1 polymer ?
#
loop_
_entity_poly.entity_id
_entity_poly.type
_entity_poly.pdbx_seq_one_letter_code
_entity_poly.pdbx_strand_id
1 'polypeptide(L)'
;ASSLHGMLTSPSTPWFSMRYRDPMLQGDDEANEWLELAIDQMYQQFNRSNFQQEVHELYYDLVTFGTAAIYVEGDADGLRFQSRHIAEIYIAQNANDVVDTVYRKFRLSARAMAQRFGENKLPQGCQKDLKTDPYKEHDVIHAVFPRGETTGKLSKMSKPFASVYYHSETKMLLGEGGYNELCFCVPRMSKDSTSSYGRSVSMNALPDTKMLNK
;
A
#
# COMPACT_ATOMS: atom_id res chain seq x y z
N ALA A 1 -16.68 9.04 -4.06
CA ALA A 1 -15.64 8.16 -4.63
C ALA A 1 -15.73 8.16 -6.17
N SER A 2 -16.88 7.78 -6.76
CA SER A 2 -17.03 7.66 -8.22
C SER A 2 -16.68 8.94 -8.98
N SER A 3 -17.10 10.12 -8.49
CA SER A 3 -16.74 11.40 -9.10
C SER A 3 -15.24 11.67 -9.05
N LEU A 4 -14.57 11.39 -7.92
CA LEU A 4 -13.12 11.51 -7.80
C LEU A 4 -12.39 10.57 -8.75
N HIS A 5 -12.85 9.31 -8.85
CA HIS A 5 -12.28 8.34 -9.76
C HIS A 5 -12.40 8.80 -11.22
N GLY A 6 -13.58 9.27 -11.63
CA GLY A 6 -13.78 9.80 -12.99
C GLY A 6 -12.95 11.05 -13.32
N MET A 7 -12.64 11.88 -12.31
CA MET A 7 -11.87 13.11 -12.50
C MET A 7 -10.37 12.91 -12.43
N LEU A 8 -9.89 12.04 -11.53
CA LEU A 8 -8.45 11.92 -11.23
C LEU A 8 -7.78 10.76 -11.97
N THR A 9 -8.46 9.64 -12.10
CA THR A 9 -7.88 8.40 -12.68
C THR A 9 -8.87 7.71 -13.61
N SER A 10 -9.44 8.48 -14.54
CA SER A 10 -10.39 7.96 -15.52
C SER A 10 -9.78 6.81 -16.33
N PRO A 11 -10.48 5.68 -16.49
CA PRO A 11 -10.01 4.60 -17.35
C PRO A 11 -10.03 4.94 -18.84
N SER A 12 -10.79 5.96 -19.25
CA SER A 12 -11.00 6.31 -20.65
C SER A 12 -10.11 7.44 -21.16
N THR A 13 -9.47 8.20 -20.26
CA THR A 13 -8.63 9.35 -20.63
C THR A 13 -7.28 9.27 -19.94
N PRO A 14 -6.17 9.64 -20.61
CA PRO A 14 -4.87 9.77 -19.97
C PRO A 14 -4.95 10.77 -18.82
N TRP A 15 -4.50 10.35 -17.64
CA TRP A 15 -4.56 11.17 -16.42
C TRP A 15 -3.18 11.54 -15.88
N PHE A 16 -2.10 11.04 -16.49
CA PHE A 16 -0.74 11.48 -16.22
C PHE A 16 0.09 11.51 -17.50
N SER A 17 1.14 12.33 -17.48
CA SER A 17 2.20 12.38 -18.51
C SER A 17 3.55 12.55 -17.82
N MET A 18 4.63 12.20 -18.53
CA MET A 18 6.00 12.39 -18.06
C MET A 18 6.71 13.42 -18.91
N ARG A 19 7.65 14.13 -18.29
CA ARG A 19 8.54 15.07 -18.99
C ARG A 19 9.95 14.93 -18.42
N TYR A 20 10.94 15.13 -19.24
CA TYR A 20 12.31 15.25 -18.75
C TYR A 20 12.47 16.49 -17.89
N ARG A 21 13.25 16.36 -16.82
CA ARG A 21 13.61 17.49 -15.98
C ARG A 21 14.63 18.42 -16.67
N ASP A 22 15.50 17.84 -17.53
CA ASP A 22 16.50 18.57 -18.29
C ASP A 22 15.85 19.22 -19.53
N PRO A 23 15.92 20.57 -19.67
CA PRO A 23 15.37 21.26 -20.83
C PRO A 23 16.00 20.82 -22.16
N MET A 24 17.25 20.38 -22.18
CA MET A 24 17.92 19.93 -23.42
C MET A 24 17.26 18.64 -23.95
N LEU A 25 16.89 17.72 -23.07
CA LEU A 25 16.20 16.48 -23.45
C LEU A 25 14.73 16.71 -23.85
N GLN A 26 14.11 17.80 -23.39
CA GLN A 26 12.76 18.18 -23.81
C GLN A 26 12.67 18.56 -25.29
N GLY A 27 13.76 19.03 -25.88
CA GLY A 27 13.86 19.38 -27.30
C GLY A 27 14.34 18.23 -28.20
N ASP A 28 14.62 17.06 -27.63
CA ASP A 28 15.10 15.88 -28.35
C ASP A 28 13.93 14.97 -28.71
N ASP A 29 13.70 14.77 -30.01
CA ASP A 29 12.57 13.97 -30.50
C ASP A 29 12.71 12.49 -30.12
N GLU A 30 13.91 11.91 -30.18
CA GLU A 30 14.16 10.52 -29.81
C GLU A 30 13.91 10.27 -28.31
N ALA A 31 14.32 11.21 -27.45
CA ALA A 31 14.05 11.16 -26.03
C ALA A 31 12.55 11.25 -25.72
N ASN A 32 11.82 12.12 -26.42
CA ASN A 32 10.37 12.26 -26.25
C ASN A 32 9.61 11.02 -26.73
N GLU A 33 9.99 10.43 -27.87
CA GLU A 33 9.42 9.16 -28.36
C GLU A 33 9.60 8.03 -27.33
N TRP A 34 10.78 7.93 -26.72
CA TRP A 34 11.01 6.96 -25.64
C TRP A 34 10.08 7.18 -24.45
N LEU A 35 9.85 8.44 -24.03
CA LEU A 35 8.94 8.77 -22.95
C LEU A 35 7.48 8.39 -23.27
N GLU A 36 7.03 8.65 -24.50
CA GLU A 36 5.68 8.28 -24.94
C GLU A 36 5.49 6.76 -24.91
N LEU A 37 6.46 6.00 -25.41
CA LEU A 37 6.44 4.54 -25.31
C LEU A 37 6.42 4.05 -23.86
N ALA A 38 7.18 4.68 -22.96
CA ALA A 38 7.18 4.34 -21.55
C ALA A 38 5.82 4.63 -20.90
N ILE A 39 5.19 5.77 -21.20
CA ILE A 39 3.85 6.13 -20.73
C ILE A 39 2.83 5.10 -21.20
N ASP A 40 2.86 4.73 -22.47
CA ASP A 40 1.94 3.74 -23.04
C ASP A 40 2.09 2.37 -22.36
N GLN A 41 3.32 1.93 -22.10
CA GLN A 41 3.58 0.70 -21.34
C GLN A 41 3.01 0.77 -19.92
N MET A 42 3.16 1.90 -19.25
CA MET A 42 2.58 2.09 -17.91
C MET A 42 1.05 2.00 -17.94
N TYR A 43 0.38 2.67 -18.89
CA TYR A 43 -1.07 2.56 -19.06
C TYR A 43 -1.51 1.13 -19.36
N GLN A 44 -0.79 0.40 -20.20
CA GLN A 44 -1.08 -1.01 -20.45
C GLN A 44 -0.98 -1.87 -19.19
N GLN A 45 0.03 -1.63 -18.34
CA GLN A 45 0.17 -2.34 -17.06
C GLN A 45 -0.97 -2.00 -16.10
N PHE A 46 -1.37 -0.74 -15.97
CA PHE A 46 -2.53 -0.36 -15.17
C PHE A 46 -3.82 -1.02 -15.68
N ASN A 47 -4.04 -1.05 -16.99
CA ASN A 47 -5.24 -1.61 -17.60
C ASN A 47 -5.31 -3.16 -17.49
N ARG A 48 -4.16 -3.83 -17.46
CA ARG A 48 -4.08 -5.29 -17.26
C ARG A 48 -4.23 -5.69 -15.79
N SER A 49 -3.93 -4.78 -14.88
CA SER A 49 -3.97 -5.00 -13.44
C SER A 49 -5.39 -4.76 -12.88
N ASN A 50 -5.53 -4.98 -11.58
CA ASN A 50 -6.73 -4.64 -10.82
C ASN A 50 -6.77 -3.16 -10.36
N PHE A 51 -5.95 -2.28 -10.96
CA PHE A 51 -5.78 -0.88 -10.53
C PHE A 51 -7.10 -0.12 -10.40
N GLN A 52 -7.96 -0.20 -11.42
CA GLN A 52 -9.19 0.59 -11.47
C GLN A 52 -10.16 0.23 -10.33
N GLN A 53 -10.23 -1.04 -9.96
CA GLN A 53 -11.06 -1.50 -8.86
C GLN A 53 -10.49 -1.01 -7.52
N GLU A 54 -9.21 -1.23 -7.28
CA GLU A 54 -8.55 -0.92 -6.02
C GLU A 54 -8.44 0.60 -5.77
N VAL A 55 -8.22 1.39 -6.82
CA VAL A 55 -8.18 2.86 -6.68
C VAL A 55 -9.56 3.46 -6.40
N HIS A 56 -10.63 2.85 -6.88
CA HIS A 56 -11.98 3.27 -6.54
C HIS A 56 -12.25 3.05 -5.04
N GLU A 57 -11.85 1.91 -4.50
CA GLU A 57 -11.92 1.62 -3.07
C GLU A 57 -11.04 2.57 -2.25
N LEU A 58 -9.83 2.86 -2.73
CA LEU A 58 -8.93 3.86 -2.12
C LEU A 58 -9.62 5.23 -2.00
N TYR A 59 -10.30 5.70 -3.05
CA TYR A 59 -11.03 6.97 -3.02
C TYR A 59 -12.22 6.93 -2.08
N TYR A 60 -12.89 5.80 -1.96
CA TYR A 60 -13.98 5.62 -1.00
C TYR A 60 -13.47 5.81 0.43
N ASP A 61 -12.38 5.14 0.79
CA ASP A 61 -11.73 5.26 2.09
C ASP A 61 -11.22 6.68 2.33
N LEU A 62 -10.63 7.31 1.32
CA LEU A 62 -10.10 8.67 1.41
C LEU A 62 -11.19 9.70 1.72
N VAL A 63 -12.35 9.62 1.05
CA VAL A 63 -13.49 10.52 1.29
C VAL A 63 -14.13 10.26 2.65
N THR A 64 -14.16 9.00 3.08
CA THR A 64 -14.83 8.60 4.32
C THR A 64 -13.95 8.87 5.54
N PHE A 65 -12.69 8.47 5.51
CA PHE A 65 -11.78 8.49 6.64
C PHE A 65 -10.66 9.54 6.55
N GLY A 66 -10.49 10.19 5.39
CA GLY A 66 -9.47 11.21 5.18
C GLY A 66 -8.06 10.68 4.98
N THR A 67 -7.84 9.41 5.22
CA THR A 67 -6.59 8.68 4.96
C THR A 67 -6.92 7.33 4.37
N ALA A 68 -6.22 6.96 3.34
CA ALA A 68 -6.36 5.65 2.72
C ALA A 68 -4.98 5.05 2.47
N ALA A 69 -4.91 3.76 2.23
CA ALA A 69 -3.65 3.08 1.95
C ALA A 69 -3.84 2.06 0.83
N ILE A 70 -2.97 2.10 -0.16
CA ILE A 70 -2.88 1.09 -1.20
C ILE A 70 -1.49 0.47 -1.20
N TYR A 71 -1.45 -0.84 -1.19
CA TYR A 71 -0.23 -1.63 -1.29
C TYR A 71 -0.02 -2.03 -2.74
N VAL A 72 1.19 -1.82 -3.23
CA VAL A 72 1.58 -2.13 -4.61
C VAL A 72 2.64 -3.22 -4.59
N GLU A 73 2.39 -4.29 -5.29
CA GLU A 73 3.31 -5.42 -5.45
C GLU A 73 3.48 -5.75 -6.93
N GLY A 74 4.72 -5.99 -7.34
CA GLY A 74 5.04 -6.51 -8.67
C GLY A 74 5.46 -7.96 -8.58
N ASP A 75 4.91 -8.82 -9.42
CA ASP A 75 5.30 -10.20 -9.58
C ASP A 75 5.60 -10.54 -11.05
N ALA A 76 5.79 -11.81 -11.38
CA ALA A 76 6.05 -12.26 -12.74
C ALA A 76 4.87 -12.03 -13.69
N ASP A 77 3.66 -11.92 -13.15
CA ASP A 77 2.42 -11.74 -13.93
C ASP A 77 2.08 -10.26 -14.14
N GLY A 78 2.74 -9.34 -13.41
CA GLY A 78 2.56 -7.89 -13.53
C GLY A 78 2.37 -7.16 -12.21
N LEU A 79 1.67 -6.03 -12.25
CA LEU A 79 1.37 -5.21 -11.09
C LEU A 79 0.08 -5.68 -10.42
N ARG A 80 0.12 -5.76 -9.10
CA ARG A 80 -1.04 -6.03 -8.24
C ARG A 80 -1.21 -4.93 -7.22
N PHE A 81 -2.40 -4.39 -7.16
CA PHE A 81 -2.81 -3.36 -6.21
C PHE A 81 -3.72 -3.96 -5.15
N GLN A 82 -3.65 -3.46 -3.93
CA GLN A 82 -4.50 -3.91 -2.84
C GLN A 82 -4.81 -2.72 -1.92
N SER A 83 -6.02 -2.24 -1.98
CA SER A 83 -6.53 -1.26 -1.01
C SER A 83 -6.57 -1.89 0.38
N ARG A 84 -6.19 -1.12 1.40
CA ARG A 84 -6.12 -1.59 2.78
C ARG A 84 -6.93 -0.66 3.66
N HIS A 85 -7.93 -1.22 4.32
CA HIS A 85 -8.80 -0.45 5.19
C HIS A 85 -8.01 0.21 6.31
N ILE A 86 -8.32 1.47 6.60
CA ILE A 86 -7.58 2.28 7.58
C ILE A 86 -7.56 1.67 8.99
N ALA A 87 -8.55 0.86 9.35
CA ALA A 87 -8.58 0.17 10.64
C ALA A 87 -7.44 -0.86 10.82
N GLU A 88 -6.85 -1.34 9.73
CA GLU A 88 -5.72 -2.27 9.77
C GLU A 88 -4.37 -1.55 9.72
N ILE A 89 -4.34 -0.24 9.39
CA ILE A 89 -3.14 0.50 9.02
C ILE A 89 -2.75 1.51 10.10
N TYR A 90 -1.49 1.47 10.50
CA TYR A 90 -0.85 2.44 11.38
C TYR A 90 0.33 3.04 10.63
N ILE A 91 0.41 4.36 10.58
CA ILE A 91 1.43 5.10 9.83
C ILE A 91 2.32 5.91 10.75
N ALA A 92 3.60 6.03 10.39
CA ALA A 92 4.50 6.98 10.98
C ALA A 92 5.19 7.82 9.89
N GLN A 93 5.64 8.99 10.29
CA GLN A 93 6.25 9.99 9.42
C GLN A 93 7.71 10.19 9.81
N ASN A 94 8.53 10.52 8.82
CA ASN A 94 9.89 11.00 9.06
C ASN A 94 9.90 12.49 9.50
N ALA A 95 11.09 13.03 9.72
CA ALA A 95 11.30 14.43 10.12
C ALA A 95 10.77 15.47 9.10
N ASN A 96 10.49 15.07 7.88
CA ASN A 96 9.94 15.93 6.82
C ASN A 96 8.42 15.73 6.64
N ASP A 97 7.74 15.13 7.61
CA ASP A 97 6.30 14.83 7.55
C ASP A 97 5.87 13.91 6.39
N VAL A 98 6.80 13.15 5.83
CA VAL A 98 6.53 12.15 4.79
C VAL A 98 6.31 10.80 5.47
N VAL A 99 5.23 10.10 5.09
CA VAL A 99 4.98 8.73 5.57
C VAL A 99 6.04 7.82 4.98
N ASP A 100 6.85 7.23 5.83
CA ASP A 100 7.92 6.29 5.47
C ASP A 100 7.78 4.93 6.15
N THR A 101 6.90 4.84 7.13
CA THR A 101 6.69 3.64 7.93
C THR A 101 5.21 3.28 7.97
N VAL A 102 4.90 2.03 7.68
CA VAL A 102 3.53 1.49 7.69
C VAL A 102 3.52 0.17 8.43
N TYR A 103 2.63 0.07 9.43
CA TYR A 103 2.31 -1.18 10.11
C TYR A 103 0.89 -1.59 9.74
N ARG A 104 0.70 -2.84 9.36
CA ARG A 104 -0.61 -3.42 9.10
C ARG A 104 -0.88 -4.55 10.08
N LYS A 105 -1.96 -4.46 10.86
CA LYS A 105 -2.47 -5.54 11.69
C LYS A 105 -3.69 -6.16 11.02
N PHE A 106 -3.63 -7.44 10.71
CA PHE A 106 -4.70 -8.14 9.99
C PHE A 106 -4.75 -9.61 10.39
N ARG A 107 -5.80 -10.31 9.98
CA ARG A 107 -5.99 -11.72 10.29
C ARG A 107 -5.73 -12.59 9.08
N LEU A 108 -5.12 -13.73 9.33
CA LEU A 108 -4.94 -14.80 8.36
C LEU A 108 -5.39 -16.12 8.97
N SER A 109 -6.06 -16.95 8.17
CA SER A 109 -6.32 -18.33 8.56
C SER A 109 -5.01 -19.14 8.65
N ALA A 110 -4.99 -20.18 9.47
CA ALA A 110 -3.82 -21.06 9.61
C ALA A 110 -3.37 -21.61 8.24
N ARG A 111 -4.31 -21.96 7.36
CA ARG A 111 -4.05 -22.37 5.98
C ARG A 111 -3.36 -21.28 5.16
N ALA A 112 -3.86 -20.05 5.19
CA ALA A 112 -3.27 -18.94 4.45
C ALA A 112 -1.87 -18.59 4.95
N MET A 113 -1.64 -18.70 6.26
CA MET A 113 -0.31 -18.54 6.85
C MET A 113 0.66 -19.62 6.37
N ALA A 114 0.24 -20.89 6.33
CA ALA A 114 1.05 -21.99 5.84
C ALA A 114 1.42 -21.81 4.36
N GLN A 115 0.49 -21.39 3.52
CA GLN A 115 0.73 -21.08 2.11
C GLN A 115 1.72 -19.94 1.90
N ARG A 116 1.63 -18.89 2.74
CA ARG A 116 2.44 -17.68 2.57
C ARG A 116 3.84 -17.81 3.16
N PHE A 117 3.98 -18.40 4.33
CA PHE A 117 5.23 -18.42 5.10
C PHE A 117 5.89 -19.80 5.16
N GLY A 118 5.15 -20.86 4.85
CA GLY A 118 5.57 -22.25 5.01
C GLY A 118 5.29 -22.77 6.44
N GLU A 119 4.89 -24.05 6.54
CA GLU A 119 4.48 -24.68 7.82
C GLU A 119 5.57 -24.63 8.90
N ASN A 120 6.83 -24.79 8.49
CA ASN A 120 7.98 -24.86 9.41
C ASN A 120 8.26 -23.52 10.14
N LYS A 121 7.75 -22.40 9.60
CA LYS A 121 7.92 -21.06 10.18
C LYS A 121 6.76 -20.64 11.05
N LEU A 122 5.73 -21.45 11.16
CA LEU A 122 4.55 -21.13 11.96
C LEU A 122 4.78 -21.45 13.44
N PRO A 123 4.21 -20.67 14.37
CA PRO A 123 4.14 -21.00 15.77
C PRO A 123 3.46 -22.36 15.98
N GLN A 124 3.85 -23.09 17.04
CA GLN A 124 3.29 -24.42 17.34
C GLN A 124 1.75 -24.43 17.44
N GLY A 125 1.16 -23.36 17.97
CA GLY A 125 -0.30 -23.20 18.05
C GLY A 125 -0.92 -23.19 16.65
N CYS A 126 -0.37 -22.38 15.72
CA CYS A 126 -0.86 -22.32 14.34
C CYS A 126 -0.67 -23.64 13.58
N GLN A 127 0.41 -24.38 13.84
CA GLN A 127 0.64 -25.72 13.25
C GLN A 127 -0.38 -26.76 13.76
N LYS A 128 -0.81 -26.66 15.01
CA LYS A 128 -1.90 -27.50 15.56
C LYS A 128 -3.23 -27.13 14.92
N ASP A 129 -3.53 -25.84 14.87
CA ASP A 129 -4.75 -25.32 14.28
C ASP A 129 -4.84 -25.65 12.77
N LEU A 130 -3.71 -25.69 12.05
CA LEU A 130 -3.66 -26.13 10.66
C LEU A 130 -4.21 -27.55 10.44
N LYS A 131 -4.05 -28.42 11.45
CA LYS A 131 -4.53 -29.84 11.40
C LYS A 131 -5.95 -30.01 11.94
N THR A 132 -6.36 -29.19 12.92
CA THR A 132 -7.64 -29.32 13.60
C THR A 132 -8.70 -28.40 13.05
N ASP A 133 -8.36 -27.14 12.76
CA ASP A 133 -9.22 -26.11 12.19
C ASP A 133 -8.41 -25.17 11.28
N PRO A 134 -8.22 -25.52 10.00
CA PRO A 134 -7.40 -24.74 9.06
C PRO A 134 -7.90 -23.31 8.81
N TYR A 135 -9.15 -23.03 9.13
CA TYR A 135 -9.78 -21.73 8.92
C TYR A 135 -9.72 -20.81 10.15
N LYS A 136 -9.22 -21.31 11.28
CA LYS A 136 -9.02 -20.49 12.46
C LYS A 136 -8.08 -19.32 12.16
N GLU A 137 -8.51 -18.13 12.54
CA GLU A 137 -7.80 -16.88 12.27
C GLU A 137 -6.76 -16.55 13.33
N HIS A 138 -5.63 -16.03 12.90
CA HIS A 138 -4.54 -15.56 13.72
C HIS A 138 -4.16 -14.13 13.36
N ASP A 139 -3.86 -13.31 14.36
CA ASP A 139 -3.42 -11.93 14.16
C ASP A 139 -1.96 -11.88 13.67
N VAL A 140 -1.76 -11.24 12.53
CA VAL A 140 -0.44 -11.03 11.92
C VAL A 140 -0.17 -9.53 11.79
N ILE A 141 1.06 -9.13 12.06
CA ILE A 141 1.55 -7.78 11.87
C ILE A 141 2.55 -7.79 10.70
N HIS A 142 2.28 -6.98 9.70
CA HIS A 142 3.22 -6.66 8.63
C HIS A 142 3.77 -5.25 8.86
N ALA A 143 5.07 -5.12 8.97
CA ALA A 143 5.76 -3.86 9.15
C ALA A 143 6.63 -3.54 7.93
N VAL A 144 6.48 -2.34 7.38
CA VAL A 144 7.36 -1.81 6.33
C VAL A 144 7.92 -0.48 6.84
N PHE A 145 9.25 -0.40 6.94
CA PHE A 145 9.94 0.76 7.50
C PHE A 145 11.35 0.91 6.92
N PRO A 146 11.93 2.12 6.94
CA PRO A 146 13.30 2.35 6.49
C PRO A 146 14.31 1.56 7.34
N ARG A 147 15.30 0.93 6.71
CA ARG A 147 16.44 0.32 7.43
C ARG A 147 17.43 1.40 7.80
N GLY A 148 17.94 1.36 9.05
CA GLY A 148 19.00 2.25 9.49
C GLY A 148 20.34 1.98 8.80
N GLU A 149 20.63 0.70 8.48
CA GLU A 149 21.85 0.29 7.80
C GLU A 149 21.55 -0.71 6.68
N THR A 150 22.21 -0.52 5.54
CA THR A 150 22.15 -1.45 4.41
C THR A 150 23.52 -2.07 4.21
N THR A 151 23.59 -3.40 4.13
CA THR A 151 24.86 -4.13 4.06
C THR A 151 25.54 -4.15 2.68
N GLY A 152 25.01 -3.43 1.69
CA GLY A 152 25.57 -3.36 0.34
C GLY A 152 25.56 -4.67 -0.47
N LYS A 153 25.07 -5.78 0.10
CA LYS A 153 24.97 -7.07 -0.59
C LYS A 153 23.69 -7.13 -1.42
N LEU A 154 23.73 -7.79 -2.57
CA LEU A 154 22.56 -8.06 -3.43
C LEU A 154 21.64 -9.10 -2.77
N SER A 155 20.89 -8.69 -1.75
CA SER A 155 19.91 -9.54 -1.08
C SER A 155 18.65 -8.76 -0.73
N LYS A 156 17.53 -9.45 -0.55
CA LYS A 156 16.28 -8.82 -0.08
C LYS A 156 16.44 -8.13 1.28
N MET A 157 17.39 -8.58 2.08
CA MET A 157 17.73 -8.03 3.41
C MET A 157 18.56 -6.74 3.35
N SER A 158 19.13 -6.40 2.19
CA SER A 158 19.95 -5.19 1.99
C SER A 158 19.19 -4.05 1.33
N LYS A 159 17.90 -4.22 1.08
CA LYS A 159 17.06 -3.19 0.47
C LYS A 159 16.75 -2.08 1.49
N PRO A 160 16.59 -0.82 1.03
CA PRO A 160 16.37 0.35 1.90
C PRO A 160 15.17 0.24 2.83
N PHE A 161 14.09 -0.41 2.39
CA PHE A 161 12.92 -0.65 3.23
C PHE A 161 12.88 -2.11 3.67
N ALA A 162 12.73 -2.32 4.96
CA ALA A 162 12.46 -3.63 5.54
C ALA A 162 10.99 -3.99 5.35
N SER A 163 10.71 -5.26 5.11
CA SER A 163 9.36 -5.82 5.12
C SER A 163 9.35 -7.04 6.03
N VAL A 164 8.66 -6.93 7.15
CA VAL A 164 8.74 -7.94 8.21
C VAL A 164 7.35 -8.39 8.63
N TYR A 165 7.16 -9.69 8.75
CA TYR A 165 5.91 -10.29 9.20
C TYR A 165 6.10 -10.97 10.56
N TYR A 166 5.25 -10.62 11.52
CA TYR A 166 5.24 -11.19 12.88
C TYR A 166 3.88 -11.78 13.20
N HIS A 167 3.89 -12.90 13.92
CA HIS A 167 2.70 -13.38 14.61
C HIS A 167 2.47 -12.55 15.87
N SER A 168 1.29 -11.94 16.01
CA SER A 168 1.02 -10.93 17.05
C SER A 168 1.16 -11.47 18.47
N GLU A 169 0.61 -12.65 18.75
CA GLU A 169 0.60 -13.24 20.10
C GLU A 169 1.97 -13.75 20.54
N THR A 170 2.62 -14.55 19.68
CA THR A 170 3.90 -15.19 20.03
C THR A 170 5.12 -14.31 19.74
N LYS A 171 4.92 -13.17 19.04
CA LYS A 171 5.99 -12.28 18.55
C LYS A 171 7.03 -13.00 17.69
N MET A 172 6.66 -14.14 17.13
CA MET A 172 7.53 -14.94 16.27
C MET A 172 7.63 -14.32 14.88
N LEU A 173 8.86 -14.25 14.36
CA LEU A 173 9.12 -13.80 13.00
C LEU A 173 8.66 -14.86 12.00
N LEU A 174 7.70 -14.50 11.15
CA LEU A 174 7.16 -15.37 10.10
C LEU A 174 7.90 -15.22 8.78
N GLY A 175 8.36 -14.00 8.48
CA GLY A 175 9.09 -13.73 7.26
C GLY A 175 9.73 -12.35 7.27
N GLU A 176 10.85 -12.24 6.58
CA GLU A 176 11.56 -10.97 6.36
C GLU A 176 11.92 -10.82 4.90
N GLY A 177 11.80 -9.60 4.41
CA GLY A 177 12.15 -9.19 3.07
C GLY A 177 12.53 -7.71 3.02
N GLY A 178 12.46 -7.13 1.84
CA GLY A 178 12.67 -5.70 1.68
C GLY A 178 12.27 -5.21 0.30
N TYR A 179 12.11 -3.89 0.22
CA TYR A 179 11.74 -3.15 -0.99
C TYR A 179 12.76 -2.05 -1.27
N ASN A 180 12.92 -1.70 -2.54
CA ASN A 180 13.76 -0.56 -2.93
C ASN A 180 13.09 0.77 -2.58
N GLU A 181 11.77 0.79 -2.55
CA GLU A 181 10.92 1.95 -2.24
C GLU A 181 9.79 1.53 -1.32
N LEU A 182 9.10 2.49 -0.71
CA LEU A 182 7.92 2.21 0.10
C LEU A 182 6.80 1.65 -0.80
N CYS A 183 6.43 0.41 -0.57
CA CYS A 183 5.39 -0.28 -1.35
C CYS A 183 3.94 0.13 -0.98
N PHE A 184 3.79 1.01 0.01
CA PHE A 184 2.52 1.61 0.38
C PHE A 184 2.44 3.05 -0.12
N CYS A 185 1.39 3.38 -0.87
CA CYS A 185 1.00 4.75 -1.12
C CYS A 185 -0.12 5.11 -0.13
N VAL A 186 0.11 6.16 0.67
CA VAL A 186 -0.81 6.57 1.75
C VAL A 186 -1.26 8.01 1.51
N PRO A 187 -2.27 8.25 0.65
CA PRO A 187 -2.81 9.57 0.43
C PRO A 187 -3.59 10.05 1.66
N ARG A 188 -3.52 11.38 1.88
CA ARG A 188 -4.26 12.08 2.93
C ARG A 188 -5.05 13.22 2.29
N MET A 189 -6.35 13.29 2.53
CA MET A 189 -7.23 14.25 1.86
C MET A 189 -6.98 15.68 2.33
N SER A 190 -6.96 15.89 3.64
CA SER A 190 -6.58 17.16 4.25
C SER A 190 -5.64 16.89 5.40
N LYS A 191 -4.41 17.40 5.30
CA LYS A 191 -3.40 17.25 6.35
C LYS A 191 -3.64 18.27 7.46
N ASP A 192 -3.58 17.81 8.70
CA ASP A 192 -3.54 18.62 9.90
C ASP A 192 -2.13 18.53 10.50
N SER A 193 -1.55 19.64 10.94
CA SER A 193 -0.21 19.67 11.54
C SER A 193 -0.10 18.90 12.85
N THR A 194 -1.23 18.59 13.49
CA THR A 194 -1.28 17.88 14.78
C THR A 194 -1.41 16.38 14.65
N SER A 195 -1.66 15.86 13.43
CA SER A 195 -1.91 14.44 13.19
C SER A 195 -1.18 13.91 11.96
N SER A 196 -0.65 12.71 12.04
CA SER A 196 -0.11 11.98 10.88
C SER A 196 -1.20 11.55 9.90
N TYR A 197 -2.44 11.44 10.37
CA TYR A 197 -3.61 11.08 9.56
C TYR A 197 -4.31 12.32 9.01
N GLY A 198 -4.89 12.18 7.83
CA GLY A 198 -5.70 13.21 7.19
C GLY A 198 -7.13 13.27 7.74
N ARG A 199 -7.80 14.40 7.50
CA ARG A 199 -9.22 14.57 7.78
C ARG A 199 -10.04 14.49 6.50
N SER A 200 -11.22 13.88 6.60
CA SER A 200 -12.13 13.76 5.47
C SER A 200 -13.20 14.85 5.46
N VAL A 201 -13.82 15.02 4.29
CA VAL A 201 -15.03 15.83 4.16
C VAL A 201 -16.17 15.25 5.00
N SER A 202 -16.29 13.93 5.03
CA SER A 202 -17.30 13.23 5.84
C SER A 202 -17.14 13.46 7.34
N MET A 203 -15.91 13.53 7.84
CA MET A 203 -15.63 13.87 9.24
C MET A 203 -16.07 15.30 9.57
N ASN A 204 -15.90 16.24 8.64
CA ASN A 204 -16.34 17.61 8.84
C ASN A 204 -17.87 17.76 8.83
N ALA A 205 -18.57 16.98 8.03
CA ALA A 205 -20.03 16.97 7.94
C ALA A 205 -20.71 16.16 9.07
N LEU A 206 -19.97 15.35 9.82
CA LEU A 206 -20.53 14.46 10.86
C LEU A 206 -21.30 15.18 11.97
N PRO A 207 -20.85 16.33 12.51
CA PRO A 207 -21.60 17.07 13.54
C PRO A 207 -22.98 17.52 13.04
N ASP A 208 -23.04 18.06 11.81
CA ASP A 208 -24.29 18.55 11.21
C ASP A 208 -25.26 17.39 10.94
N THR A 209 -24.74 16.27 10.43
CA THR A 209 -25.54 15.05 10.23
C THR A 209 -26.10 14.51 11.54
N LYS A 210 -25.34 14.56 12.64
CA LYS A 210 -25.81 14.16 13.97
C LYS A 210 -26.88 15.07 14.52
N MET A 211 -26.81 16.38 14.22
CA MET A 211 -27.85 17.33 14.61
C MET A 211 -29.18 17.08 13.87
N LEU A 212 -29.11 16.75 12.59
CA LEU A 212 -30.30 16.46 11.77
C LEU A 212 -31.01 15.17 12.17
N ASN A 213 -30.30 14.23 12.80
CA ASN A 213 -30.85 12.93 13.24
C ASN A 213 -31.32 12.91 14.69
N LYS A 214 -31.36 14.04 15.39
CA LYS A 214 -31.96 14.22 16.70
C LYS A 214 -33.37 14.79 16.59
#